data_6da57e3d6cc46c057311f23fb8c030c6
#
_entry.id   6da57e3d6cc46c057311f23fb8c030c6
#
_cell.length_a   1.000
_cell.length_b   1.000
_cell.length_c   1.000
_cell.angle_alpha   90.00
_cell.angle_beta   90.00
_cell.angle_gamma   90.00
#
_symmetry.space_group_name_H-M   'P 1'
#
loop_
_entity.id
_entity.type
_entity.pdbx_description
1 polymer ?
#
loop_
_entity_poly.entity_id
_entity_poly.type
_entity_poly.pdbx_seq_one_letter_code
_entity_poly.pdbx_strand_id
1 'polypeptide(L)'
;MTQDASTRYVASTRFEAARQLSELPDGDKFSRLHGHGFLVSVHAADAGAQADAVETIAVTEPMIWPPYRGGEVPALLAELQGQAQRLDYQSLNEVLAEPSDRNLAEWFEQALQVPGQCAVSLQSTPEQGVVVGALVPKNHTLVWRRYRFQAAHRLPNVAPGHKCGRMHGHGFEVVLHAFTVDGAVGYDTLDRAWATVSDELSHRCLNEVPGLENPTSELLSSWLWQRLRSVLPTLSAVTVYETASCGATYDGQHYRIWKDFTIDSAVRYQHAVTDTGLADPRSRLHGYTYTLRLNLCAPLDQVMGWTVDFGDVKEVFTPVFKSLDHHPLHENPQLSLVSDGDTGSMARWLFNQTQDLLPSLVRVDLYENEGCGSSVGTDLSGPILPLIRVP
;
A
#
# COMPACT_ATOMS: atom_id res chain seq x y z
N MET A 1 22.38 15.56 -8.03
CA MET A 1 21.49 15.09 -9.11
C MET A 1 20.23 14.61 -8.40
N THR A 2 19.13 15.35 -8.51
CA THR A 2 17.82 14.89 -8.02
C THR A 2 17.43 13.71 -8.89
N GLN A 3 17.26 12.53 -8.30
CA GLN A 3 16.66 11.39 -8.99
C GLN A 3 15.25 11.81 -9.42
N ASP A 4 14.91 11.65 -10.70
CA ASP A 4 13.57 11.95 -11.18
C ASP A 4 12.57 11.03 -10.47
N ALA A 5 11.58 11.62 -9.83
CA ALA A 5 10.54 10.88 -9.15
C ALA A 5 9.60 10.22 -10.17
N SER A 6 9.35 8.93 -10.02
CA SER A 6 8.41 8.16 -10.83
C SER A 6 7.00 8.26 -10.29
N THR A 7 6.00 8.04 -11.13
CA THR A 7 4.58 7.98 -10.75
C THR A 7 4.03 6.57 -10.96
N ARG A 8 3.16 6.15 -10.06
CA ARG A 8 2.35 4.93 -10.17
C ARG A 8 0.90 5.29 -9.86
N TYR A 9 0.00 4.88 -10.73
CA TYR A 9 -1.44 5.00 -10.55
C TYR A 9 -2.00 3.75 -9.89
N VAL A 10 -2.98 3.91 -9.02
CA VAL A 10 -3.60 2.82 -8.26
C VAL A 10 -5.11 2.93 -8.37
N ALA A 11 -5.76 1.82 -8.67
CA ALA A 11 -7.21 1.70 -8.58
C ALA A 11 -7.60 0.41 -7.87
N SER A 12 -8.69 0.45 -7.11
CA SER A 12 -9.20 -0.69 -6.35
C SER A 12 -10.71 -0.82 -6.51
N THR A 13 -11.19 -2.04 -6.55
CA THR A 13 -12.62 -2.35 -6.56
C THR A 13 -12.91 -3.62 -5.77
N ARG A 14 -14.18 -3.82 -5.41
CA ARG A 14 -14.67 -5.02 -4.71
C ARG A 14 -15.59 -5.81 -5.60
N PHE A 15 -15.64 -7.12 -5.38
CA PHE A 15 -16.64 -8.01 -5.96
C PHE A 15 -16.96 -9.13 -4.96
N GLU A 16 -18.14 -9.69 -5.08
CA GLU A 16 -18.63 -10.81 -4.27
C GLU A 16 -18.66 -12.08 -5.13
N ALA A 17 -18.11 -13.19 -4.65
CA ALA A 17 -18.14 -14.43 -5.43
C ALA A 17 -18.07 -15.66 -4.53
N ALA A 18 -18.51 -16.82 -5.08
CA ALA A 18 -18.37 -18.11 -4.42
C ALA A 18 -17.21 -18.90 -5.03
N ARG A 19 -16.51 -19.67 -4.19
CA ARG A 19 -15.44 -20.58 -4.62
C ARG A 19 -15.34 -21.82 -3.75
N GLN A 20 -14.70 -22.84 -4.30
CA GLN A 20 -14.25 -24.04 -3.62
C GLN A 20 -12.78 -24.27 -3.97
N LEU A 21 -11.92 -24.51 -2.98
CA LEU A 21 -10.49 -24.79 -3.17
C LEU A 21 -10.27 -26.30 -3.02
N SER A 22 -9.98 -26.97 -4.13
CA SER A 22 -9.91 -28.44 -4.18
C SER A 22 -8.53 -28.99 -3.79
N GLU A 23 -7.49 -28.18 -3.85
CA GLU A 23 -6.11 -28.58 -3.52
C GLU A 23 -5.78 -28.50 -2.02
N LEU A 24 -6.74 -28.13 -1.19
CA LEU A 24 -6.56 -28.05 0.27
C LEU A 24 -6.73 -29.43 0.92
N PRO A 25 -6.09 -29.68 2.08
CA PRO A 25 -6.23 -30.92 2.83
C PRO A 25 -7.70 -31.23 3.17
N ASP A 26 -8.02 -32.51 3.24
CA ASP A 26 -9.35 -32.99 3.66
C ASP A 26 -9.72 -32.39 5.03
N GLY A 27 -10.93 -31.82 5.10
CA GLY A 27 -11.45 -31.20 6.32
C GLY A 27 -11.15 -29.70 6.47
N ASP A 28 -10.35 -29.12 5.58
CA ASP A 28 -10.19 -27.67 5.53
C ASP A 28 -11.53 -27.00 5.19
N LYS A 29 -11.88 -25.93 5.91
CA LYS A 29 -13.15 -25.22 5.71
C LYS A 29 -13.29 -24.60 4.31
N PHE A 30 -12.18 -24.21 3.70
CA PHE A 30 -12.15 -23.61 2.36
C PHE A 30 -12.21 -24.64 1.23
N SER A 31 -12.08 -25.95 1.54
CA SER A 31 -12.37 -27.02 0.58
C SER A 31 -13.87 -27.20 0.31
N ARG A 32 -14.75 -26.53 1.09
CA ARG A 32 -16.20 -26.48 0.86
C ARG A 32 -16.55 -25.26 0.04
N LEU A 33 -17.65 -25.31 -0.72
CA LEU A 33 -18.19 -24.14 -1.41
C LEU A 33 -18.52 -23.04 -0.39
N HIS A 34 -17.94 -21.88 -0.56
CA HIS A 34 -18.14 -20.71 0.30
C HIS A 34 -18.09 -19.43 -0.53
N GLY A 35 -18.74 -18.37 -0.06
CA GLY A 35 -18.74 -17.06 -0.70
C GLY A 35 -18.22 -15.99 0.26
N HIS A 36 -17.56 -14.99 -0.30
CA HIS A 36 -17.12 -13.80 0.42
C HIS A 36 -16.74 -12.66 -0.54
N GLY A 37 -16.51 -11.47 0.01
CA GLY A 37 -16.04 -10.34 -0.74
C GLY A 37 -14.53 -10.38 -0.97
N PHE A 38 -14.13 -9.94 -2.16
CA PHE A 38 -12.74 -9.74 -2.54
C PHE A 38 -12.47 -8.24 -2.75
N LEU A 39 -11.28 -7.80 -2.39
CA LEU A 39 -10.74 -6.50 -2.80
C LEU A 39 -9.61 -6.75 -3.78
N VAL A 40 -9.75 -6.23 -4.99
CA VAL A 40 -8.70 -6.26 -6.01
C VAL A 40 -8.18 -4.86 -6.28
N SER A 41 -6.86 -4.72 -6.40
CA SER A 41 -6.20 -3.45 -6.72
C SER A 41 -5.21 -3.66 -7.86
N VAL A 42 -5.16 -2.70 -8.78
CA VAL A 42 -4.17 -2.66 -9.84
C VAL A 42 -3.24 -1.47 -9.64
N HIS A 43 -1.95 -1.69 -9.86
CA HIS A 43 -0.89 -0.71 -9.74
C HIS A 43 -0.18 -0.61 -11.09
N ALA A 44 -0.31 0.51 -11.77
CA ALA A 44 0.26 0.74 -13.11
C ALA A 44 1.28 1.87 -13.08
N ALA A 45 2.46 1.64 -13.67
CA ALA A 45 3.47 2.67 -13.83
C ALA A 45 3.02 3.71 -14.87
N ASP A 46 3.46 4.96 -14.70
CA ASP A 46 3.25 6.00 -15.72
C ASP A 46 4.01 5.61 -17.00
N ALA A 47 3.27 5.35 -18.07
CA ALA A 47 3.84 4.96 -19.36
C ALA A 47 4.68 6.08 -20.03
N GLY A 48 4.47 7.34 -19.64
CA GLY A 48 5.26 8.48 -20.14
C GLY A 48 6.74 8.44 -19.75
N ALA A 49 7.08 7.74 -18.65
CA ALA A 49 8.47 7.59 -18.20
C ALA A 49 9.24 6.46 -18.93
N GLN A 50 8.56 5.60 -19.71
CA GLN A 50 9.16 4.46 -20.43
C GLN A 50 9.14 4.61 -21.96
N ALA A 51 8.61 5.69 -22.51
CA ALA A 51 8.44 5.86 -23.95
C ALA A 51 9.76 5.92 -24.75
N ASP A 52 10.91 6.08 -24.09
CA ASP A 52 12.21 6.18 -24.77
C ASP A 52 12.94 4.82 -24.96
N ALA A 53 12.34 3.68 -24.60
CA ALA A 53 13.10 2.42 -24.53
C ALA A 53 12.49 1.17 -25.21
N VAL A 54 11.42 1.23 -25.97
CA VAL A 54 10.87 0.02 -26.62
C VAL A 54 10.59 0.21 -28.10
N GLU A 55 11.34 -0.53 -28.94
CA GLU A 55 11.04 -0.76 -30.34
C GLU A 55 9.65 -1.40 -30.53
N THR A 56 8.93 -0.86 -31.46
CA THR A 56 7.53 -1.17 -31.83
C THR A 56 7.38 -2.63 -32.26
N ILE A 57 6.74 -3.44 -31.47
CA ILE A 57 6.10 -4.69 -31.94
C ILE A 57 4.60 -4.41 -31.97
N ALA A 58 4.00 -4.53 -33.18
CA ALA A 58 2.58 -4.33 -33.43
C ALA A 58 1.75 -5.36 -32.62
N VAL A 59 1.06 -4.88 -31.59
CA VAL A 59 0.05 -5.63 -30.84
C VAL A 59 -1.26 -4.84 -30.92
N THR A 60 -2.36 -5.55 -31.11
CA THR A 60 -3.75 -5.05 -31.03
C THR A 60 -3.89 -3.95 -29.98
N GLU A 61 -4.44 -2.82 -30.40
CA GLU A 61 -4.44 -1.52 -29.71
C GLU A 61 -4.52 -1.63 -28.18
N PRO A 62 -3.41 -1.32 -27.46
CA PRO A 62 -3.45 -1.24 -26.00
C PRO A 62 -4.30 -0.04 -25.59
N MET A 63 -4.95 -0.13 -24.42
CA MET A 63 -5.60 1.02 -23.81
C MET A 63 -4.61 2.21 -23.80
N ILE A 64 -4.93 3.25 -24.54
CA ILE A 64 -4.15 4.49 -24.54
C ILE A 64 -4.54 5.26 -23.28
N TRP A 65 -3.54 5.71 -22.51
CA TRP A 65 -3.82 6.66 -21.43
C TRP A 65 -4.66 7.83 -21.96
N PRO A 66 -5.61 8.32 -21.15
CA PRO A 66 -6.42 9.46 -21.55
C PRO A 66 -5.55 10.59 -22.10
N PRO A 67 -5.95 11.29 -23.17
CA PRO A 67 -5.14 12.35 -23.78
C PRO A 67 -4.98 13.59 -22.90
N TYR A 68 -5.57 13.58 -21.71
CA TYR A 68 -5.48 14.64 -20.71
C TYR A 68 -4.99 14.03 -19.38
N ARG A 69 -4.16 14.77 -18.67
CA ARG A 69 -3.71 14.39 -17.32
C ARG A 69 -4.89 14.44 -16.35
N GLY A 70 -4.91 13.53 -15.37
CA GLY A 70 -5.97 13.45 -14.36
C GLY A 70 -7.08 12.46 -14.69
N GLY A 71 -7.02 11.83 -15.85
CA GLY A 71 -7.93 10.75 -16.24
C GLY A 71 -7.41 9.34 -15.98
N GLU A 72 -6.16 9.20 -15.55
CA GLU A 72 -5.46 7.91 -15.42
C GLU A 72 -6.13 7.00 -14.38
N VAL A 73 -6.37 7.50 -13.18
CA VAL A 73 -6.99 6.72 -12.11
C VAL A 73 -8.43 6.32 -12.44
N PRO A 74 -9.32 7.21 -12.94
CA PRO A 74 -10.65 6.82 -13.39
C PRO A 74 -10.65 5.80 -14.55
N ALA A 75 -9.75 5.93 -15.52
CA ALA A 75 -9.65 4.98 -16.61
C ALA A 75 -9.21 3.60 -16.11
N LEU A 76 -8.19 3.57 -15.22
CA LEU A 76 -7.72 2.36 -14.60
C LEU A 76 -8.81 1.69 -13.72
N LEU A 77 -9.61 2.50 -13.00
CA LEU A 77 -10.74 2.01 -12.21
C LEU A 77 -11.83 1.42 -13.10
N ALA A 78 -12.18 2.08 -14.19
CA ALA A 78 -13.20 1.59 -15.13
C ALA A 78 -12.81 0.24 -15.74
N GLU A 79 -11.54 0.09 -16.16
CA GLU A 79 -11.01 -1.17 -16.67
C GLU A 79 -11.07 -2.27 -15.61
N LEU A 80 -10.59 -1.98 -14.40
CA LEU A 80 -10.62 -2.94 -13.29
C LEU A 80 -12.04 -3.36 -12.93
N GLN A 81 -12.99 -2.42 -12.86
CA GLN A 81 -14.41 -2.70 -12.60
C GLN A 81 -15.04 -3.56 -13.69
N GLY A 82 -14.70 -3.29 -14.98
CA GLY A 82 -15.16 -4.11 -16.08
C GLY A 82 -14.72 -5.58 -15.96
N GLN A 83 -13.50 -5.82 -15.53
CA GLN A 83 -13.02 -7.19 -15.28
C GLN A 83 -13.66 -7.81 -14.03
N ALA A 84 -13.79 -7.04 -12.95
CA ALA A 84 -14.41 -7.53 -11.71
C ALA A 84 -15.88 -7.92 -11.90
N GLN A 85 -16.66 -7.18 -12.71
CA GLN A 85 -18.05 -7.51 -13.04
C GLN A 85 -18.22 -8.89 -13.69
N ARG A 86 -17.20 -9.40 -14.37
CA ARG A 86 -17.25 -10.76 -14.97
C ARG A 86 -17.23 -11.86 -13.91
N LEU A 87 -16.75 -11.56 -12.71
CA LEU A 87 -16.63 -12.49 -11.58
C LEU A 87 -17.67 -12.23 -10.50
N ASP A 88 -18.30 -11.04 -10.52
CA ASP A 88 -19.21 -10.62 -9.47
C ASP A 88 -20.47 -11.48 -9.44
N TYR A 89 -20.83 -11.98 -8.25
CA TYR A 89 -21.92 -12.93 -8.00
C TYR A 89 -21.84 -14.23 -8.83
N GLN A 90 -20.62 -14.67 -9.21
CA GLN A 90 -20.39 -15.91 -9.95
C GLN A 90 -19.78 -17.01 -9.06
N SER A 91 -19.84 -18.25 -9.55
CA SER A 91 -19.00 -19.35 -9.06
C SER A 91 -17.64 -19.28 -9.74
N LEU A 92 -16.59 -18.93 -9.00
CA LEU A 92 -15.25 -18.77 -9.57
C LEU A 92 -14.68 -20.08 -10.16
N ASN A 93 -15.17 -21.24 -9.70
CA ASN A 93 -14.80 -22.55 -10.26
C ASN A 93 -15.30 -22.78 -11.69
N GLU A 94 -16.25 -21.98 -12.17
CA GLU A 94 -16.65 -21.97 -13.58
C GLU A 94 -15.67 -21.20 -14.48
N VAL A 95 -14.84 -20.33 -13.88
CA VAL A 95 -13.85 -19.51 -14.60
C VAL A 95 -12.44 -20.07 -14.45
N LEU A 96 -12.10 -20.55 -13.25
CA LEU A 96 -10.80 -21.10 -12.87
C LEU A 96 -10.98 -22.46 -12.22
N ALA A 97 -10.22 -23.46 -12.67
CA ALA A 97 -10.26 -24.81 -12.07
C ALA A 97 -9.93 -24.76 -10.56
N GLU A 98 -8.97 -23.95 -10.17
CA GLU A 98 -8.57 -23.69 -8.78
C GLU A 98 -8.53 -22.18 -8.52
N PRO A 99 -9.60 -21.59 -7.98
CA PRO A 99 -9.70 -20.14 -7.77
C PRO A 99 -9.02 -19.68 -6.46
N SER A 100 -7.74 -20.04 -6.28
CA SER A 100 -6.90 -19.52 -5.20
C SER A 100 -6.70 -18.01 -5.33
N ASP A 101 -6.29 -17.33 -4.24
CA ASP A 101 -6.01 -15.89 -4.28
C ASP A 101 -4.95 -15.57 -5.35
N ARG A 102 -3.91 -16.41 -5.49
CA ARG A 102 -2.89 -16.29 -6.51
C ARG A 102 -3.47 -16.39 -7.93
N ASN A 103 -4.20 -17.47 -8.20
CA ASN A 103 -4.73 -17.73 -9.54
C ASN A 103 -5.75 -16.65 -9.96
N LEU A 104 -6.51 -16.12 -9.00
CA LEU A 104 -7.40 -14.98 -9.23
C LEU A 104 -6.60 -13.70 -9.54
N ALA A 105 -5.53 -13.41 -8.78
CA ALA A 105 -4.70 -12.25 -9.04
C ALA A 105 -3.99 -12.33 -10.40
N GLU A 106 -3.48 -13.52 -10.78
CA GLU A 106 -2.89 -13.78 -12.11
C GLU A 106 -3.95 -13.67 -13.22
N TRP A 107 -5.19 -14.11 -12.96
CA TRP A 107 -6.29 -13.93 -13.91
C TRP A 107 -6.57 -12.45 -14.17
N PHE A 108 -6.62 -11.61 -13.13
CA PHE A 108 -6.77 -10.15 -13.28
C PHE A 108 -5.57 -9.55 -14.04
N GLU A 109 -4.34 -9.93 -13.69
CA GLU A 109 -3.13 -9.42 -14.37
C GLU A 109 -3.20 -9.69 -15.88
N GLN A 110 -3.65 -10.87 -16.28
CA GLN A 110 -3.77 -11.25 -17.68
C GLN A 110 -4.98 -10.63 -18.40
N ALA A 111 -6.08 -10.39 -17.66
CA ALA A 111 -7.31 -9.84 -18.22
C ALA A 111 -7.27 -8.33 -18.41
N LEU A 112 -6.51 -7.62 -17.56
CA LEU A 112 -6.43 -6.16 -17.58
C LEU A 112 -5.66 -5.65 -18.79
N GLN A 113 -6.27 -4.70 -19.51
CA GLN A 113 -5.66 -4.00 -20.61
C GLN A 113 -5.17 -2.64 -20.14
N VAL A 114 -4.00 -2.61 -19.51
CA VAL A 114 -3.39 -1.38 -19.00
C VAL A 114 -2.11 -1.06 -19.76
N PRO A 115 -1.76 0.24 -19.93
CA PRO A 115 -0.51 0.61 -20.55
C PRO A 115 0.69 0.15 -19.71
N GLY A 116 1.66 -0.50 -20.36
CA GLY A 116 2.88 -0.93 -19.69
C GLY A 116 2.70 -2.13 -18.74
N GLN A 117 3.63 -2.26 -17.80
CA GLN A 117 3.59 -3.33 -16.80
C GLN A 117 2.76 -2.91 -15.59
N CYS A 118 1.93 -3.81 -15.13
CA CYS A 118 1.17 -3.60 -13.91
C CYS A 118 1.46 -4.69 -12.87
N ALA A 119 1.03 -4.42 -11.65
CA ALA A 119 0.91 -5.42 -10.60
C ALA A 119 -0.52 -5.47 -10.09
N VAL A 120 -0.96 -6.64 -9.67
CA VAL A 120 -2.27 -6.87 -9.08
C VAL A 120 -2.11 -7.34 -7.66
N SER A 121 -2.83 -6.69 -6.74
CA SER A 121 -3.01 -7.13 -5.36
C SER A 121 -4.44 -7.63 -5.18
N LEU A 122 -4.59 -8.80 -4.56
CA LEU A 122 -5.90 -9.38 -4.25
C LEU A 122 -5.97 -9.74 -2.77
N GLN A 123 -7.03 -9.31 -2.12
CA GLN A 123 -7.35 -9.62 -0.73
C GLN A 123 -8.65 -10.42 -0.68
N SER A 124 -8.58 -11.61 -0.14
CA SER A 124 -9.75 -12.44 0.13
C SER A 124 -10.35 -12.20 1.51
N THR A 125 -9.59 -11.62 2.42
CA THR A 125 -10.03 -11.08 3.71
C THR A 125 -9.19 -9.85 4.08
N PRO A 126 -9.60 -9.02 5.06
CA PRO A 126 -8.78 -7.92 5.53
C PRO A 126 -7.42 -8.33 6.09
N GLU A 127 -7.27 -9.60 6.49
CA GLU A 127 -6.07 -10.11 7.16
C GLU A 127 -5.07 -10.78 6.21
N GLN A 128 -5.42 -10.99 4.94
CA GLN A 128 -4.55 -11.72 4.02
C GLN A 128 -4.72 -11.29 2.57
N GLY A 129 -3.69 -11.51 1.77
CA GLY A 129 -3.73 -11.28 0.34
C GLY A 129 -2.44 -11.66 -0.36
N VAL A 130 -2.46 -11.45 -1.66
CA VAL A 130 -1.33 -11.72 -2.55
C VAL A 130 -1.04 -10.53 -3.45
N VAL A 131 0.17 -10.47 -3.98
CA VAL A 131 0.56 -9.54 -5.05
C VAL A 131 1.28 -10.31 -6.14
N VAL A 132 0.92 -10.05 -7.38
CA VAL A 132 1.56 -10.61 -8.59
C VAL A 132 1.97 -9.48 -9.54
N GLY A 133 2.78 -9.79 -10.56
CA GLY A 133 3.14 -8.85 -11.62
C GLY A 133 4.37 -8.00 -11.31
N ALA A 134 4.40 -6.78 -11.84
CA ALA A 134 5.60 -5.95 -11.93
C ALA A 134 6.25 -5.54 -10.61
N LEU A 135 5.56 -5.68 -9.48
CA LEU A 135 6.06 -5.31 -8.14
C LEU A 135 6.67 -6.48 -7.36
N VAL A 136 6.71 -7.66 -7.96
CA VAL A 136 7.33 -8.84 -7.36
C VAL A 136 8.41 -9.40 -8.29
N PRO A 137 9.41 -10.14 -7.78
CA PRO A 137 10.39 -10.78 -8.64
C PRO A 137 9.71 -11.70 -9.66
N LYS A 138 10.29 -11.80 -10.86
CA LYS A 138 9.75 -12.65 -11.93
C LYS A 138 9.48 -14.07 -11.43
N ASN A 139 8.32 -14.62 -11.77
CA ASN A 139 7.84 -15.95 -11.38
C ASN A 139 7.62 -16.12 -9.86
N HIS A 140 7.51 -15.03 -9.12
CA HIS A 140 7.14 -15.07 -7.70
C HIS A 140 5.76 -14.46 -7.48
N THR A 141 5.15 -14.86 -6.39
CA THR A 141 3.99 -14.21 -5.78
C THR A 141 4.43 -13.71 -4.41
N LEU A 142 4.03 -12.50 -4.05
CA LEU A 142 4.13 -12.03 -2.67
C LEU A 142 2.87 -12.44 -1.94
N VAL A 143 3.01 -13.25 -0.90
CA VAL A 143 1.91 -13.61 0.03
C VAL A 143 2.09 -12.80 1.30
N TRP A 144 1.03 -12.23 1.81
CA TRP A 144 1.08 -11.49 3.07
C TRP A 144 -0.07 -11.87 3.99
N ARG A 145 0.20 -11.78 5.32
CA ARG A 145 -0.80 -12.02 6.36
C ARG A 145 -0.61 -11.09 7.54
N ARG A 146 -1.73 -10.58 8.06
CA ARG A 146 -1.80 -9.64 9.18
C ARG A 146 -2.15 -10.36 10.46
N TYR A 147 -1.43 -9.97 11.51
CA TYR A 147 -1.63 -10.45 12.88
C TYR A 147 -1.80 -9.26 13.81
N ARG A 148 -2.46 -9.47 14.93
CA ARG A 148 -2.70 -8.46 15.95
C ARG A 148 -2.28 -8.97 17.31
N PHE A 149 -1.72 -8.09 18.13
CA PHE A 149 -1.44 -8.37 19.53
C PHE A 149 -1.54 -7.11 20.38
N GLN A 150 -1.80 -7.26 21.68
CA GLN A 150 -1.90 -6.17 22.65
C GLN A 150 -0.64 -6.17 23.51
N ALA A 151 0.03 -5.02 23.63
CA ALA A 151 1.23 -4.91 24.44
C ALA A 151 1.39 -3.52 25.05
N ALA A 152 2.05 -3.47 26.22
CA ALA A 152 2.52 -2.24 26.81
C ALA A 152 3.98 -1.99 26.44
N HIS A 153 4.37 -0.72 26.32
CA HIS A 153 5.74 -0.32 26.13
C HIS A 153 6.03 1.12 26.58
N ARG A 154 7.30 1.46 26.64
CA ARG A 154 7.81 2.82 26.71
C ARG A 154 9.09 2.94 25.92
N LEU A 155 9.45 4.14 25.50
CA LEU A 155 10.73 4.42 24.86
C LEU A 155 11.68 5.05 25.89
N PRO A 156 12.66 4.29 26.42
CA PRO A 156 13.51 4.79 27.49
C PRO A 156 14.54 5.83 27.05
N ASN A 157 14.86 5.88 25.76
CA ASN A 157 15.93 6.73 25.21
C ASN A 157 15.46 8.12 24.77
N VAL A 158 14.15 8.41 24.86
CA VAL A 158 13.61 9.72 24.50
C VAL A 158 13.93 10.80 25.54
N ALA A 159 13.90 12.06 25.11
CA ALA A 159 14.15 13.19 25.98
C ALA A 159 13.16 13.23 27.18
N PRO A 160 13.57 13.75 28.35
CA PRO A 160 12.66 13.94 29.47
C PRO A 160 11.43 14.74 29.10
N GLY A 161 10.25 14.24 29.46
CA GLY A 161 8.96 14.88 29.12
C GLY A 161 8.32 14.39 27.82
N HIS A 162 9.03 13.66 26.97
CA HIS A 162 8.46 13.07 25.76
C HIS A 162 7.34 12.08 26.12
N LYS A 163 6.21 12.16 25.39
CA LYS A 163 5.02 11.34 25.68
C LYS A 163 5.29 9.84 25.66
N CYS A 164 6.10 9.36 24.71
CA CYS A 164 6.43 7.94 24.56
C CYS A 164 7.42 7.42 25.63
N GLY A 165 8.03 8.28 26.44
CA GLY A 165 8.83 7.89 27.61
C GLY A 165 7.98 7.37 28.77
N ARG A 166 6.65 7.59 28.76
CA ARG A 166 5.72 7.05 29.76
C ARG A 166 5.26 5.66 29.34
N MET A 167 5.02 4.78 30.32
CA MET A 167 4.43 3.46 30.05
C MET A 167 3.03 3.65 29.46
N HIS A 168 2.79 3.07 28.29
CA HIS A 168 1.51 3.09 27.58
C HIS A 168 1.35 1.80 26.76
N GLY A 169 0.29 1.65 25.99
CA GLY A 169 0.06 0.44 25.22
C GLY A 169 -0.70 0.69 23.93
N HIS A 170 -0.55 -0.25 23.01
CA HIS A 170 -1.20 -0.28 21.70
C HIS A 170 -1.77 -1.65 21.37
N GLY A 171 -2.76 -1.67 20.47
CA GLY A 171 -3.06 -2.82 19.65
C GLY A 171 -2.15 -2.79 18.42
N PHE A 172 -1.02 -3.47 18.50
CA PHE A 172 -0.09 -3.57 17.38
C PHE A 172 -0.67 -4.46 16.29
N GLU A 173 -0.42 -4.08 15.03
CA GLU A 173 -0.64 -4.97 13.90
C GLU A 173 0.69 -5.30 13.23
N VAL A 174 0.88 -6.56 12.87
CA VAL A 174 2.07 -7.04 12.18
C VAL A 174 1.65 -7.66 10.86
N VAL A 175 2.29 -7.28 9.76
CA VAL A 175 2.12 -7.95 8.47
C VAL A 175 3.42 -8.66 8.11
N LEU A 176 3.33 -9.97 7.95
CA LEU A 176 4.42 -10.78 7.39
C LEU A 176 4.25 -10.87 5.88
N HIS A 177 5.32 -10.59 5.16
CA HIS A 177 5.38 -10.68 3.70
C HIS A 177 6.40 -11.74 3.31
N ALA A 178 6.01 -12.66 2.45
CA ALA A 178 6.92 -13.72 1.96
C ALA A 178 6.77 -13.92 0.46
N PHE A 179 7.88 -14.17 -0.23
CA PHE A 179 7.84 -14.60 -1.62
C PHE A 179 7.55 -16.11 -1.71
N THR A 180 6.79 -16.51 -2.68
CA THR A 180 6.55 -17.91 -3.00
C THR A 180 6.72 -18.15 -4.50
N VAL A 181 7.22 -19.33 -4.83
CA VAL A 181 7.23 -19.88 -6.18
C VAL A 181 6.27 -21.07 -6.16
N ASP A 182 5.38 -21.14 -7.15
CA ASP A 182 4.42 -22.22 -7.33
C ASP A 182 3.57 -22.57 -6.09
N GLY A 183 3.29 -21.55 -5.25
CA GLY A 183 2.44 -21.73 -4.08
C GLY A 183 3.06 -22.48 -2.89
N ALA A 184 4.37 -22.72 -2.90
CA ALA A 184 5.08 -23.44 -1.84
C ALA A 184 4.96 -22.79 -0.44
N VAL A 185 4.67 -21.49 -0.37
CA VAL A 185 4.38 -20.74 0.86
C VAL A 185 2.96 -20.23 0.78
N GLY A 186 2.12 -20.68 1.66
CA GLY A 186 0.73 -20.24 1.83
C GLY A 186 0.51 -19.54 3.17
N TYR A 187 -0.73 -19.14 3.44
CA TYR A 187 -1.12 -18.47 4.69
C TYR A 187 -0.82 -19.30 5.93
N ASP A 188 -1.02 -20.62 5.87
CA ASP A 188 -0.69 -21.53 6.97
C ASP A 188 0.78 -21.54 7.35
N THR A 189 1.66 -21.33 6.36
CA THR A 189 3.10 -21.23 6.61
C THR A 189 3.42 -19.95 7.38
N LEU A 190 2.76 -18.83 7.04
CA LEU A 190 2.87 -17.58 7.78
C LEU A 190 2.29 -17.72 9.19
N ASP A 191 1.14 -18.41 9.36
CA ASP A 191 0.54 -18.67 10.67
C ASP A 191 1.46 -19.49 11.58
N ARG A 192 2.06 -20.56 11.05
CA ARG A 192 3.05 -21.36 11.80
C ARG A 192 4.27 -20.55 12.19
N ALA A 193 4.76 -19.68 11.31
CA ALA A 193 5.88 -18.79 11.63
C ALA A 193 5.49 -17.81 12.73
N TRP A 194 4.33 -17.13 12.61
CA TRP A 194 3.84 -16.21 13.63
C TRP A 194 3.64 -16.86 15.00
N ALA A 195 3.12 -18.07 15.05
CA ALA A 195 2.90 -18.82 16.29
C ALA A 195 4.19 -19.03 17.11
N THR A 196 5.37 -18.97 16.48
CA THR A 196 6.65 -19.12 17.20
C THR A 196 7.05 -17.90 18.05
N VAL A 197 6.43 -16.74 17.80
CA VAL A 197 6.77 -15.47 18.47
C VAL A 197 5.59 -14.80 19.16
N SER A 198 4.35 -15.18 18.83
CA SER A 198 3.14 -14.50 19.32
C SER A 198 3.01 -14.45 20.83
N ASP A 199 3.37 -15.53 21.52
CA ASP A 199 3.27 -15.64 22.99
C ASP A 199 4.31 -14.81 23.75
N GLU A 200 5.43 -14.47 23.07
CA GLU A 200 6.45 -13.57 23.64
C GLU A 200 5.99 -12.10 23.61
N LEU A 201 5.02 -11.76 22.77
CA LEU A 201 4.57 -10.38 22.53
C LEU A 201 3.19 -10.09 23.11
N SER A 202 2.26 -11.05 23.03
CA SER A 202 0.85 -10.82 23.35
C SER A 202 0.63 -10.67 24.85
N HIS A 203 -0.02 -9.54 25.24
CA HIS A 203 -0.30 -9.18 26.65
C HIS A 203 0.96 -9.09 27.51
N ARG A 204 2.05 -8.56 26.93
CA ARG A 204 3.35 -8.37 27.57
C ARG A 204 3.73 -6.89 27.66
N CYS A 205 4.72 -6.60 28.52
CA CYS A 205 5.50 -5.38 28.43
C CYS A 205 6.69 -5.64 27.48
N LEU A 206 6.71 -5.00 26.33
CA LEU A 206 7.74 -5.25 25.31
C LEU A 206 9.15 -4.93 25.80
N ASN A 207 9.31 -3.95 26.72
CA ASN A 207 10.61 -3.62 27.32
C ASN A 207 11.22 -4.77 28.15
N GLU A 208 10.42 -5.78 28.55
CA GLU A 208 10.86 -6.95 29.28
C GLU A 208 11.19 -8.14 28.36
N VAL A 209 10.92 -7.99 27.05
CA VAL A 209 11.26 -9.00 26.04
C VAL A 209 12.73 -8.83 25.64
N PRO A 210 13.57 -9.88 25.75
CA PRO A 210 14.99 -9.78 25.39
C PRO A 210 15.21 -9.31 23.95
N GLY A 211 15.96 -8.22 23.79
CA GLY A 211 16.23 -7.55 22.50
C GLY A 211 15.19 -6.50 22.11
N LEU A 212 14.19 -6.23 22.96
CA LEU A 212 13.20 -5.17 22.80
C LEU A 212 13.24 -4.17 23.96
N GLU A 213 14.40 -3.91 24.54
CA GLU A 213 14.57 -2.96 25.67
C GLU A 213 14.13 -1.53 25.28
N ASN A 214 14.21 -1.18 23.98
CA ASN A 214 13.70 0.07 23.40
C ASN A 214 12.77 -0.24 22.23
N PRO A 215 11.51 -0.62 22.45
CA PRO A 215 10.62 -1.21 21.44
C PRO A 215 9.94 -0.15 20.55
N THR A 216 10.72 0.48 19.69
CA THR A 216 10.19 1.29 18.57
C THR A 216 9.60 0.38 17.49
N SER A 217 8.79 0.92 16.59
CA SER A 217 8.22 0.16 15.46
C SER A 217 9.32 -0.45 14.59
N GLU A 218 10.43 0.28 14.39
CA GLU A 218 11.59 -0.17 13.63
C GLU A 218 12.30 -1.34 14.31
N LEU A 219 12.62 -1.21 15.61
CA LEU A 219 13.29 -2.27 16.35
C LEU A 219 12.40 -3.51 16.50
N LEU A 220 11.10 -3.33 16.68
CA LEU A 220 10.15 -4.45 16.71
C LEU A 220 10.08 -5.15 15.36
N SER A 221 10.07 -4.42 14.24
CA SER A 221 10.04 -5.03 12.89
C SER A 221 11.32 -5.82 12.61
N SER A 222 12.50 -5.31 12.96
CA SER A 222 13.76 -6.03 12.77
C SER A 222 13.96 -7.18 13.76
N TRP A 223 13.47 -7.07 15.01
CA TRP A 223 13.44 -8.17 15.97
C TRP A 223 12.61 -9.35 15.46
N LEU A 224 11.41 -9.07 14.94
CA LEU A 224 10.55 -10.06 14.32
C LEU A 224 11.25 -10.69 13.09
N TRP A 225 11.86 -9.89 12.23
CA TRP A 225 12.63 -10.38 11.09
C TRP A 225 13.70 -11.38 11.50
N GLN A 226 14.52 -11.04 12.49
CA GLN A 226 15.60 -11.91 12.96
C GLN A 226 15.10 -13.25 13.51
N ARG A 227 13.98 -13.25 14.23
CA ARG A 227 13.36 -14.45 14.80
C ARG A 227 12.72 -15.32 13.72
N LEU A 228 12.07 -14.71 12.73
CA LEU A 228 11.25 -15.41 11.76
C LEU A 228 12.02 -15.90 10.52
N ARG A 229 13.10 -15.25 10.11
CA ARG A 229 13.84 -15.61 8.90
C ARG A 229 14.39 -17.04 8.91
N SER A 230 14.64 -17.64 10.07
CA SER A 230 15.12 -19.03 10.18
C SER A 230 13.98 -20.04 9.95
N VAL A 231 12.76 -19.73 10.31
CA VAL A 231 11.57 -20.57 10.14
C VAL A 231 10.80 -20.25 8.86
N LEU A 232 11.01 -19.06 8.30
CA LEU A 232 10.44 -18.58 7.05
C LEU A 232 11.54 -17.96 6.18
N PRO A 233 12.37 -18.77 5.49
CA PRO A 233 13.52 -18.28 4.70
C PRO A 233 13.12 -17.35 3.55
N THR A 234 11.88 -17.43 3.08
CA THR A 234 11.31 -16.59 2.01
C THR A 234 10.69 -15.29 2.52
N LEU A 235 10.82 -14.99 3.83
CA LEU A 235 10.40 -13.72 4.41
C LEU A 235 11.03 -12.57 3.64
N SER A 236 10.22 -11.67 3.11
CA SER A 236 10.65 -10.54 2.28
C SER A 236 10.54 -9.19 2.99
N ALA A 237 9.62 -9.08 3.95
CA ALA A 237 9.48 -7.91 4.79
C ALA A 237 8.64 -8.22 6.04
N VAL A 238 8.85 -7.44 7.09
CA VAL A 238 7.99 -7.37 8.27
C VAL A 238 7.52 -5.93 8.44
N THR A 239 6.21 -5.73 8.47
CA THR A 239 5.60 -4.43 8.71
C THR A 239 4.95 -4.42 10.08
N VAL A 240 5.20 -3.38 10.85
CA VAL A 240 4.59 -3.14 12.18
C VAL A 240 3.81 -1.84 12.14
N TYR A 241 2.53 -1.90 12.43
CA TYR A 241 1.69 -0.74 12.69
C TYR A 241 1.63 -0.53 14.20
N GLU A 242 2.17 0.58 14.67
CA GLU A 242 2.05 1.00 16.07
C GLU A 242 0.69 1.65 16.31
N THR A 243 0.25 2.43 15.33
CA THR A 243 -1.11 2.98 15.24
C THR A 243 -1.63 2.82 13.81
N ALA A 244 -2.91 3.10 13.59
CA ALA A 244 -3.47 3.08 12.25
C ALA A 244 -2.78 4.01 11.25
N SER A 245 -2.14 5.09 11.74
CA SER A 245 -1.57 6.15 10.91
C SER A 245 -0.05 6.18 10.86
N CYS A 246 0.64 5.25 11.49
CA CYS A 246 2.10 5.19 11.46
C CYS A 246 2.63 3.80 11.80
N GLY A 247 3.82 3.53 11.32
CA GLY A 247 4.51 2.28 11.58
C GLY A 247 5.82 2.18 10.80
N ALA A 248 6.44 1.00 10.84
CA ALA A 248 7.69 0.71 10.17
C ALA A 248 7.65 -0.61 9.42
N THR A 249 8.39 -0.68 8.33
CA THR A 249 8.68 -1.90 7.57
C THR A 249 10.18 -2.14 7.54
N TYR A 250 10.59 -3.38 7.80
CA TYR A 250 11.97 -3.83 7.65
C TYR A 250 12.04 -4.97 6.65
N ASP A 251 12.92 -4.86 5.66
CA ASP A 251 13.11 -5.84 4.56
C ASP A 251 14.40 -6.67 4.70
N GLY A 252 15.05 -6.59 5.85
CA GLY A 252 16.35 -7.22 6.12
C GLY A 252 17.55 -6.29 5.87
N GLN A 253 17.35 -5.14 5.25
CA GLN A 253 18.38 -4.15 4.92
C GLN A 253 17.97 -2.72 5.28
N HIS A 254 16.73 -2.32 4.94
CA HIS A 254 16.26 -0.96 5.05
C HIS A 254 15.07 -0.86 6.00
N TYR A 255 15.07 0.20 6.80
CA TYR A 255 13.91 0.62 7.55
C TYR A 255 13.15 1.66 6.73
N ARG A 256 11.86 1.40 6.50
CA ARG A 256 10.92 2.36 5.91
C ARG A 256 9.84 2.64 6.93
N ILE A 257 9.66 3.91 7.27
CA ILE A 257 8.56 4.35 8.13
C ILE A 257 7.54 5.12 7.31
N TRP A 258 6.34 5.21 7.81
CA TRP A 258 5.33 6.07 7.21
C TRP A 258 4.52 6.81 8.24
N LYS A 259 3.97 7.96 7.80
CA LYS A 259 2.98 8.74 8.55
C LYS A 259 1.83 9.11 7.63
N ASP A 260 0.60 8.81 8.08
CA ASP A 260 -0.63 9.13 7.36
C ASP A 260 -1.23 10.44 7.87
N PHE A 261 -1.84 11.17 6.94
CA PHE A 261 -2.62 12.38 7.16
C PHE A 261 -3.94 12.27 6.39
N THR A 262 -4.97 12.88 6.93
CA THR A 262 -6.27 13.01 6.27
C THR A 262 -6.46 14.47 5.90
N ILE A 263 -6.77 14.76 4.62
CA ILE A 263 -6.95 16.11 4.08
C ILE A 263 -8.36 16.22 3.53
N ASP A 264 -9.19 17.06 4.11
CA ASP A 264 -10.53 17.35 3.63
C ASP A 264 -10.49 18.61 2.76
N SER A 265 -10.75 18.46 1.45
CA SER A 265 -10.57 19.58 0.52
C SER A 265 -11.60 19.57 -0.59
N ALA A 266 -11.96 20.77 -1.05
CA ALA A 266 -12.76 20.96 -2.25
C ALA A 266 -11.88 20.99 -3.49
N VAL A 267 -12.37 20.46 -4.60
CA VAL A 267 -11.65 20.39 -5.85
C VAL A 267 -12.57 20.56 -7.05
N ARG A 268 -12.02 21.03 -8.17
CA ARG A 268 -12.67 21.08 -9.48
C ARG A 268 -11.65 20.72 -10.54
N TYR A 269 -11.91 19.68 -11.33
CA TYR A 269 -11.09 19.31 -12.48
C TYR A 269 -11.56 20.07 -13.71
N GLN A 270 -10.89 21.15 -14.07
CA GLN A 270 -11.38 22.10 -15.10
C GLN A 270 -11.40 21.51 -16.51
N HIS A 271 -10.51 20.57 -16.80
CA HIS A 271 -10.35 19.96 -18.14
C HIS A 271 -10.87 18.52 -18.21
N ALA A 272 -11.60 18.07 -17.18
CA ALA A 272 -12.19 16.72 -17.20
C ALA A 272 -13.28 16.65 -18.26
N VAL A 273 -13.08 15.79 -19.27
CA VAL A 273 -14.03 15.48 -20.32
C VAL A 273 -14.23 13.96 -20.40
N THR A 274 -15.41 13.52 -20.78
CA THR A 274 -15.67 12.11 -21.10
C THR A 274 -15.17 11.75 -22.49
N ASP A 275 -15.05 10.47 -22.82
CA ASP A 275 -14.70 9.97 -24.16
C ASP A 275 -15.68 10.45 -25.24
N THR A 276 -16.91 10.79 -24.87
CA THR A 276 -17.94 11.37 -25.74
C THR A 276 -17.83 12.88 -25.90
N GLY A 277 -16.82 13.52 -25.29
CA GLY A 277 -16.67 14.98 -25.27
C GLY A 277 -17.67 15.73 -24.38
N LEU A 278 -18.44 15.01 -23.57
CA LEU A 278 -19.32 15.62 -22.57
C LEU A 278 -18.52 16.02 -21.33
N ALA A 279 -18.98 17.03 -20.60
CA ALA A 279 -18.36 17.45 -19.36
C ALA A 279 -18.39 16.32 -18.32
N ASP A 280 -17.23 15.92 -17.85
CA ASP A 280 -17.09 14.96 -16.75
C ASP A 280 -17.74 15.56 -15.47
N PRO A 281 -18.49 14.80 -14.67
CA PRO A 281 -19.03 15.26 -13.40
C PRO A 281 -18.01 15.89 -12.45
N ARG A 282 -16.74 15.45 -12.52
CA ARG A 282 -15.61 16.00 -11.76
C ARG A 282 -15.24 17.44 -12.16
N SER A 283 -15.76 17.95 -13.27
CA SER A 283 -15.65 19.37 -13.65
C SER A 283 -16.48 20.30 -12.77
N ARG A 284 -17.40 19.75 -11.96
CA ARG A 284 -18.17 20.48 -10.95
C ARG A 284 -17.35 20.62 -9.69
N LEU A 285 -17.67 21.63 -8.87
CA LEU A 285 -17.10 21.75 -7.53
C LEU A 285 -17.58 20.58 -6.66
N HIS A 286 -16.65 19.80 -6.13
CA HIS A 286 -16.92 18.68 -5.24
C HIS A 286 -15.79 18.56 -4.21
N GLY A 287 -15.78 17.55 -3.37
CA GLY A 287 -14.74 17.37 -2.35
C GLY A 287 -14.37 15.92 -2.16
N TYR A 288 -13.16 15.75 -1.65
CA TYR A 288 -12.63 14.46 -1.20
C TYR A 288 -12.07 14.57 0.22
N THR A 289 -12.13 13.45 0.93
CA THR A 289 -11.29 13.18 2.08
C THR A 289 -10.09 12.39 1.59
N TYR A 290 -9.00 13.11 1.26
CA TYR A 290 -7.78 12.47 0.79
C TYR A 290 -7.07 11.76 1.93
N THR A 291 -6.55 10.56 1.66
CA THR A 291 -5.56 9.91 2.51
C THR A 291 -4.18 10.12 1.91
N LEU A 292 -3.33 10.83 2.64
CA LEU A 292 -1.94 11.09 2.29
C LEU A 292 -1.03 10.26 3.17
N ARG A 293 -0.09 9.52 2.57
CA ARG A 293 1.00 8.82 3.27
C ARG A 293 2.35 9.36 2.86
N LEU A 294 3.11 9.83 3.82
CA LEU A 294 4.52 10.14 3.65
C LEU A 294 5.35 8.91 4.03
N ASN A 295 6.14 8.41 3.09
CA ASN A 295 7.05 7.27 3.31
C ASN A 295 8.50 7.78 3.36
N LEU A 296 9.20 7.45 4.43
CA LEU A 296 10.57 7.86 4.69
C LEU A 296 11.48 6.64 4.78
N CYS A 297 12.71 6.77 4.30
CA CYS A 297 13.74 5.76 4.42
C CYS A 297 15.04 6.42 4.88
N ALA A 298 15.54 6.00 6.02
CA ALA A 298 16.78 6.51 6.59
C ALA A 298 17.51 5.42 7.38
N PRO A 299 18.81 5.55 7.63
CA PRO A 299 19.51 4.71 8.59
C PRO A 299 18.90 4.82 9.98
N LEU A 300 18.93 3.72 10.73
CA LEU A 300 18.48 3.69 12.11
C LEU A 300 19.45 4.47 13.00
N ASP A 301 18.95 5.41 13.80
CA ASP A 301 19.71 5.99 14.90
C ASP A 301 19.90 4.91 15.98
N GLN A 302 21.15 4.58 16.26
CA GLN A 302 21.51 3.47 17.18
C GLN A 302 21.19 3.77 18.64
N VAL A 303 21.03 5.05 19.01
CA VAL A 303 20.71 5.46 20.38
C VAL A 303 19.20 5.53 20.56
N MET A 304 18.52 6.24 19.64
CA MET A 304 17.08 6.44 19.72
C MET A 304 16.30 5.19 19.28
N GLY A 305 16.86 4.37 18.40
CA GLY A 305 16.21 3.17 17.87
C GLY A 305 15.12 3.44 16.84
N TRP A 306 15.08 4.63 16.28
CA TRP A 306 14.19 4.99 15.18
C TRP A 306 14.96 5.63 14.00
N THR A 307 14.32 5.76 12.86
CA THR A 307 14.87 6.45 11.69
C THR A 307 14.57 7.94 11.74
N VAL A 308 13.33 8.31 12.02
CA VAL A 308 12.83 9.68 12.21
C VAL A 308 11.66 9.63 13.20
N ASP A 309 11.55 10.59 14.11
CA ASP A 309 10.41 10.69 15.02
C ASP A 309 9.12 11.06 14.26
N PHE A 310 8.03 10.32 14.48
CA PHE A 310 6.73 10.61 13.85
C PHE A 310 6.15 11.98 14.26
N GLY A 311 6.52 12.48 15.44
CA GLY A 311 6.15 13.82 15.90
C GLY A 311 6.84 14.91 15.07
N ASP A 312 8.14 14.72 14.80
CA ASP A 312 8.93 15.64 13.98
C ASP A 312 8.41 15.66 12.53
N VAL A 313 8.10 14.48 11.95
CA VAL A 313 7.47 14.38 10.63
C VAL A 313 6.19 15.21 10.58
N LYS A 314 5.33 15.09 11.60
CA LYS A 314 4.08 15.84 11.70
C LYS A 314 4.34 17.34 11.83
N GLU A 315 5.26 17.76 12.69
CA GLU A 315 5.59 19.18 12.92
C GLU A 315 6.10 19.83 11.65
N VAL A 316 7.09 19.22 11.00
CA VAL A 316 7.71 19.70 9.77
C VAL A 316 6.72 19.78 8.61
N PHE A 317 5.82 18.81 8.48
CA PHE A 317 4.82 18.79 7.41
C PHE A 317 3.61 19.68 7.68
N THR A 318 3.36 20.11 8.91
CA THR A 318 2.18 20.90 9.30
C THR A 318 1.93 22.14 8.43
N PRO A 319 2.92 22.96 8.01
CA PRO A 319 2.67 24.12 7.14
C PRO A 319 2.10 23.71 5.78
N VAL A 320 2.64 22.64 5.16
CA VAL A 320 2.15 22.12 3.88
C VAL A 320 0.74 21.55 4.06
N PHE A 321 0.52 20.77 5.10
CA PHE A 321 -0.81 20.21 5.45
C PHE A 321 -1.87 21.34 5.57
N LYS A 322 -1.58 22.37 6.34
CA LYS A 322 -2.52 23.49 6.56
C LYS A 322 -2.83 24.30 5.31
N SER A 323 -1.97 24.26 4.29
CA SER A 323 -2.24 24.95 3.02
C SER A 323 -3.23 24.17 2.12
N LEU A 324 -3.53 22.92 2.47
CA LEU A 324 -4.42 22.02 1.71
C LEU A 324 -5.70 21.72 2.46
N ASP A 325 -5.60 21.40 3.75
CA ASP A 325 -6.73 20.98 4.56
C ASP A 325 -7.78 22.10 4.73
N HIS A 326 -9.03 21.79 4.41
CA HIS A 326 -10.15 22.74 4.40
C HIS A 326 -9.96 23.94 3.45
N HIS A 327 -9.20 23.76 2.36
CA HIS A 327 -9.04 24.76 1.31
C HIS A 327 -9.47 24.22 -0.04
N PRO A 328 -10.01 25.07 -0.95
CA PRO A 328 -10.29 24.67 -2.32
C PRO A 328 -8.98 24.55 -3.11
N LEU A 329 -8.60 23.32 -3.49
CA LEU A 329 -7.30 23.03 -4.13
C LEU A 329 -7.12 23.76 -5.47
N HIS A 330 -8.18 23.95 -6.24
CA HIS A 330 -8.17 24.65 -7.53
C HIS A 330 -7.93 26.15 -7.39
N GLU A 331 -8.08 26.72 -6.19
CA GLU A 331 -7.77 28.13 -5.89
C GLU A 331 -6.34 28.31 -5.33
N ASN A 332 -5.65 27.21 -5.02
CA ASN A 332 -4.26 27.29 -4.58
C ASN A 332 -3.35 27.63 -5.78
N PRO A 333 -2.68 28.79 -5.79
CA PRO A 333 -1.88 29.25 -6.95
C PRO A 333 -0.74 28.26 -7.30
N GLN A 334 -0.23 27.51 -6.33
CA GLN A 334 0.83 26.54 -6.56
C GLN A 334 0.31 25.24 -7.16
N LEU A 335 -0.93 24.84 -6.84
CA LEU A 335 -1.58 23.67 -7.41
C LEU A 335 -2.28 23.94 -8.74
N SER A 336 -2.79 25.15 -8.96
CA SER A 336 -3.40 25.56 -10.23
C SER A 336 -2.42 25.55 -11.42
N LEU A 337 -1.11 25.64 -11.13
CA LEU A 337 -0.04 25.51 -12.11
C LEU A 337 0.30 24.05 -12.42
N VAL A 338 -0.18 23.10 -11.62
CA VAL A 338 0.10 21.65 -11.71
C VAL A 338 -1.18 20.93 -12.10
N SER A 339 -1.70 21.22 -13.27
CA SER A 339 -2.89 20.59 -13.90
C SER A 339 -3.96 20.05 -12.93
N ASP A 340 -4.99 20.82 -12.73
CA ASP A 340 -6.34 20.42 -12.27
C ASP A 340 -6.48 19.68 -10.92
N GLY A 341 -5.40 19.50 -10.16
CA GLY A 341 -5.48 18.93 -8.81
C GLY A 341 -5.71 17.40 -8.78
N ASP A 342 -5.47 16.67 -9.89
CA ASP A 342 -5.51 15.21 -9.89
C ASP A 342 -4.50 14.60 -8.90
N THR A 343 -4.73 13.34 -8.50
CA THR A 343 -3.89 12.68 -7.48
C THR A 343 -2.43 12.54 -7.87
N GLY A 344 -2.12 12.32 -9.15
CA GLY A 344 -0.74 12.20 -9.65
C GLY A 344 0.02 13.52 -9.58
N SER A 345 -0.59 14.58 -10.09
CA SER A 345 -0.02 15.93 -10.06
C SER A 345 0.08 16.47 -8.64
N MET A 346 -0.92 16.26 -7.82
CA MET A 346 -0.93 16.68 -6.42
C MET A 346 0.10 15.90 -5.59
N ALA A 347 0.22 14.58 -5.78
CA ALA A 347 1.24 13.77 -5.11
C ALA A 347 2.65 14.20 -5.51
N ARG A 348 2.88 14.56 -6.78
CA ARG A 348 4.17 15.08 -7.26
C ARG A 348 4.48 16.45 -6.65
N TRP A 349 3.50 17.34 -6.59
CA TRP A 349 3.65 18.61 -5.91
C TRP A 349 3.98 18.44 -4.42
N LEU A 350 3.24 17.56 -3.73
CA LEU A 350 3.49 17.22 -2.32
C LEU A 350 4.90 16.66 -2.11
N PHE A 351 5.33 15.73 -2.98
CA PHE A 351 6.67 15.17 -2.92
C PHE A 351 7.73 16.27 -3.03
N ASN A 352 7.63 17.15 -4.02
CA ASN A 352 8.58 18.24 -4.25
C ASN A 352 8.59 19.25 -3.09
N GLN A 353 7.42 19.63 -2.55
CA GLN A 353 7.33 20.55 -1.41
C GLN A 353 7.87 19.97 -0.11
N THR A 354 7.80 18.65 0.04
CA THR A 354 8.14 17.98 1.30
C THR A 354 9.56 17.45 1.33
N GLN A 355 10.16 17.13 0.18
CA GLN A 355 11.50 16.53 0.09
C GLN A 355 12.59 17.41 0.68
N ASP A 356 12.52 18.75 0.47
CA ASP A 356 13.48 19.71 1.04
C ASP A 356 13.33 19.84 2.56
N LEU A 357 12.12 19.61 3.07
CA LEU A 357 11.80 19.67 4.51
C LEU A 357 12.13 18.36 5.21
N LEU A 358 11.96 17.24 4.52
CA LEU A 358 12.20 15.87 4.99
C LEU A 358 13.11 15.14 3.98
N PRO A 359 14.44 15.29 4.08
CA PRO A 359 15.40 14.70 3.13
C PRO A 359 15.33 13.15 3.04
N SER A 360 14.78 12.49 4.05
CA SER A 360 14.53 11.04 4.08
C SER A 360 13.24 10.62 3.37
N LEU A 361 12.44 11.56 2.86
CA LEU A 361 11.22 11.26 2.10
C LEU A 361 11.60 10.55 0.80
N VAL A 362 11.04 9.37 0.59
CA VAL A 362 11.27 8.57 -0.62
C VAL A 362 10.01 8.40 -1.47
N ARG A 363 8.81 8.52 -0.86
CA ARG A 363 7.55 8.35 -1.57
C ARG A 363 6.40 9.08 -0.88
N VAL A 364 5.49 9.61 -1.69
CA VAL A 364 4.18 10.13 -1.29
C VAL A 364 3.12 9.27 -1.95
N ASP A 365 2.19 8.73 -1.16
CA ASP A 365 0.98 8.07 -1.65
C ASP A 365 -0.22 8.98 -1.34
N LEU A 366 -1.02 9.27 -2.35
CA LEU A 366 -2.21 10.11 -2.22
C LEU A 366 -3.42 9.39 -2.82
N TYR A 367 -4.44 9.18 -2.00
CA TYR A 367 -5.67 8.51 -2.40
C TYR A 367 -6.88 9.44 -2.22
N GLU A 368 -7.71 9.54 -3.25
CA GLU A 368 -8.98 10.29 -3.21
C GLU A 368 -10.14 9.46 -2.70
N ASN A 369 -10.05 8.14 -2.87
CA ASN A 369 -10.98 7.14 -2.39
C ASN A 369 -10.20 5.92 -1.88
N GLU A 370 -10.90 4.94 -1.29
CA GLU A 370 -10.27 3.71 -0.83
C GLU A 370 -9.52 3.00 -1.98
N GLY A 371 -8.19 3.08 -1.93
CA GLY A 371 -7.30 2.43 -2.90
C GLY A 371 -7.30 3.03 -4.31
N CYS A 372 -7.87 4.22 -4.52
CA CYS A 372 -7.83 4.92 -5.80
C CYS A 372 -7.01 6.20 -5.67
N GLY A 373 -5.88 6.28 -6.36
CA GLY A 373 -4.96 7.39 -6.25
C GLY A 373 -3.63 7.17 -6.92
N SER A 374 -2.60 7.83 -6.43
CA SER A 374 -1.26 7.79 -7.04
C SER A 374 -0.16 7.75 -5.99
N SER A 375 0.94 7.09 -6.35
CA SER A 375 2.20 7.10 -5.60
C SER A 375 3.26 7.82 -6.42
N VAL A 376 4.00 8.74 -5.81
CA VAL A 376 5.11 9.47 -6.45
C VAL A 376 6.34 9.41 -5.56
N GLY A 377 7.48 9.06 -6.12
CA GLY A 377 8.72 8.99 -5.35
C GLY A 377 9.93 8.52 -6.13
N THR A 378 11.07 8.57 -5.45
CA THR A 378 12.35 8.04 -5.92
C THR A 378 12.51 6.56 -5.62
N ASP A 379 11.74 6.02 -4.67
CA ASP A 379 11.68 4.59 -4.34
C ASP A 379 10.22 4.13 -4.23
N LEU A 380 9.74 3.47 -5.27
CA LEU A 380 8.42 2.84 -5.33
C LEU A 380 8.46 1.33 -5.01
N SER A 381 9.61 0.77 -4.56
CA SER A 381 9.84 -0.66 -4.36
C SER A 381 9.29 -1.06 -3.01
N GLY A 382 8.88 -0.63 -2.08
CA GLY A 382 8.40 -1.20 -0.80
C GLY A 382 7.16 -2.07 -0.98
N PRO A 383 6.82 -2.88 0.01
CA PRO A 383 5.60 -3.67 -0.05
C PRO A 383 4.38 -2.74 -0.21
N ILE A 384 3.41 -3.23 -0.98
CA ILE A 384 2.11 -2.58 -1.05
C ILE A 384 1.44 -2.80 0.30
N LEU A 385 1.35 -1.74 1.09
CA LEU A 385 0.68 -1.80 2.37
C LEU A 385 -0.81 -1.54 2.14
N PRO A 386 -1.69 -2.44 2.61
CA PRO A 386 -3.11 -2.15 2.60
C PRO A 386 -3.35 -0.87 3.42
N LEU A 387 -4.17 0.02 2.89
CA LEU A 387 -4.65 1.14 3.69
C LEU A 387 -5.55 0.57 4.79
N ILE A 388 -5.06 0.61 6.02
CA ILE A 388 -5.86 0.24 7.16
C ILE A 388 -6.74 1.44 7.50
N ARG A 389 -8.02 1.36 7.13
CA ARG A 389 -9.01 2.21 7.78
C ARG A 389 -9.33 1.59 9.12
N VAL A 390 -9.03 2.31 10.18
CA VAL A 390 -9.60 1.99 11.49
C VAL A 390 -11.09 2.28 11.41
N PRO A 391 -11.94 1.33 11.79
CA PRO A 391 -13.37 1.58 11.85
C PRO A 391 -13.72 2.67 12.87
#